data_3acc910f37b3ec07629f434ab7479127
#
_entry.id   3acc910f37b3ec07629f434ab7479127
#
_cell.length_a   1.000
_cell.length_b   1.000
_cell.length_c   1.000
_cell.angle_alpha   90.00
_cell.angle_beta   90.00
_cell.angle_gamma   90.00
#
_symmetry.space_group_name_H-M   'P 1'
#
loop_
_entity.id
_entity.type
_entity.pdbx_description
1 polymer ?
#
loop_
_entity_poly.entity_id
_entity_poly.type
_entity_poly.pdbx_seq_one_letter_code
_entity_poly.pdbx_strand_id
1 'polypeptide(L)'
;REIAAGYQKMPTAGLMTGQLGAILALWKLGKFLEEDNFKKEAKNGLDALLEKDLVQVDQHVFLAEDGRRMPYLANGTAGLALVLAAIAQDEPKEDRYQKIIIQAAETLDSFCSYMGGLFTGYAGLMLLDLALGRKKALGEKIRLLNNYLLPKEEGTLVAASCGYRCSMDLAAGASGVLLLLEGIARNDAILWLPLVQTKNWRLF
;
A
#
# COMPACT_ATOMS: atom_id res chain seq x y z
N ARG A 1 -6.55 -7.54 22.97
CA ARG A 1 -7.35 -6.47 23.63
C ARG A 1 -6.57 -5.17 23.74
N GLU A 2 -5.26 -5.19 24.05
CA GLU A 2 -4.42 -3.97 24.14
C GLU A 2 -4.30 -3.25 22.79
N ILE A 3 -4.17 -3.96 21.67
CA ILE A 3 -4.11 -3.37 20.33
C ILE A 3 -5.44 -2.64 20.03
N ALA A 4 -6.58 -3.23 20.35
CA ALA A 4 -7.90 -2.65 20.12
C ALA A 4 -8.14 -1.37 20.93
N ALA A 5 -7.48 -1.20 22.09
CA ALA A 5 -7.63 -0.02 22.94
C ALA A 5 -6.60 1.10 22.64
N GLY A 6 -5.50 0.78 21.96
CA GLY A 6 -4.33 1.66 21.83
C GLY A 6 -4.10 2.26 20.44
N TYR A 7 -4.58 1.61 19.37
CA TYR A 7 -4.22 2.03 18.00
C TYR A 7 -4.72 3.42 17.62
N GLN A 8 -5.86 3.85 18.14
CA GLN A 8 -6.40 5.18 17.90
C GLN A 8 -5.50 6.32 18.42
N LYS A 9 -4.61 6.01 19.36
CA LYS A 9 -3.63 6.95 19.92
C LYS A 9 -2.32 6.97 19.13
N MET A 10 -2.16 6.12 18.11
CA MET A 10 -0.99 6.17 17.26
C MET A 10 -0.91 7.50 16.52
N PRO A 11 0.25 8.16 16.50
CA PRO A 11 0.38 9.52 15.96
C PRO A 11 0.26 9.57 14.44
N THR A 12 0.46 8.45 13.76
CA THR A 12 0.49 8.35 12.28
C THR A 12 -0.64 7.48 11.74
N ALA A 13 -1.09 7.79 10.53
CA ALA A 13 -2.11 7.01 9.83
C ALA A 13 -1.55 5.77 9.10
N GLY A 14 -0.23 5.71 8.89
CA GLY A 14 0.45 4.77 8.00
C GLY A 14 0.19 3.28 8.22
N LEU A 15 0.51 2.49 7.18
CA LEU A 15 0.41 1.03 7.22
C LEU A 15 1.51 0.38 8.08
N MET A 16 2.76 0.87 7.97
CA MET A 16 3.89 0.19 8.62
C MET A 16 4.09 0.61 10.08
N THR A 17 3.76 1.84 10.43
CA THR A 17 4.01 2.40 11.77
C THR A 17 2.80 3.09 12.38
N GLY A 18 1.61 2.98 11.77
CA GLY A 18 0.44 3.74 12.15
C GLY A 18 -0.85 2.95 12.26
N GLN A 19 -1.95 3.70 12.32
CA GLN A 19 -3.28 3.17 12.57
C GLN A 19 -3.74 2.15 11.53
N LEU A 20 -3.42 2.34 10.23
CA LEU A 20 -3.78 1.39 9.17
C LEU A 20 -3.22 0.00 9.39
N GLY A 21 -1.99 -0.11 9.88
CA GLY A 21 -1.39 -1.41 10.19
C GLY A 21 -2.12 -2.13 11.32
N ALA A 22 -2.49 -1.41 12.37
CA ALA A 22 -3.26 -1.97 13.49
C ALA A 22 -4.68 -2.37 13.06
N ILE A 23 -5.34 -1.55 12.23
CA ILE A 23 -6.66 -1.83 11.65
C ILE A 23 -6.60 -3.12 10.81
N LEU A 24 -5.60 -3.26 9.93
CA LEU A 24 -5.41 -4.47 9.13
C LEU A 24 -5.15 -5.70 10.02
N ALA A 25 -4.34 -5.56 11.05
CA ALA A 25 -4.05 -6.63 12.00
C ALA A 25 -5.32 -7.07 12.74
N LEU A 26 -6.14 -6.14 13.23
CA LEU A 26 -7.43 -6.44 13.86
C LEU A 26 -8.38 -7.15 12.90
N TRP A 27 -8.47 -6.67 11.65
CA TRP A 27 -9.29 -7.32 10.62
C TRP A 27 -8.88 -8.76 10.38
N LYS A 28 -7.58 -9.01 10.15
CA LYS A 28 -7.05 -10.36 9.91
C LYS A 28 -7.19 -11.26 11.13
N LEU A 29 -6.99 -10.71 12.33
CA LEU A 29 -7.19 -11.44 13.58
C LEU A 29 -8.66 -11.84 13.76
N GLY A 30 -9.60 -10.93 13.50
CA GLY A 30 -11.03 -11.21 13.56
C GLY A 30 -11.47 -12.31 12.58
N LYS A 31 -10.83 -12.37 11.41
CA LYS A 31 -11.04 -13.49 10.46
C LYS A 31 -10.47 -14.80 10.98
N PHE A 32 -9.24 -14.77 11.49
CA PHE A 32 -8.56 -15.97 11.96
C PHE A 32 -9.23 -16.61 13.18
N LEU A 33 -9.71 -15.76 14.11
CA LEU A 33 -10.40 -16.21 15.33
C LEU A 33 -11.92 -16.39 15.16
N GLU A 34 -12.45 -16.04 13.98
CA GLU A 34 -13.91 -16.01 13.72
C GLU A 34 -14.68 -15.08 14.69
N GLU A 35 -14.02 -14.00 15.16
CA GLU A 35 -14.58 -13.03 16.11
C GLU A 35 -14.99 -11.71 15.41
N ASP A 36 -16.28 -11.47 15.30
CA ASP A 36 -16.83 -10.28 14.63
C ASP A 36 -16.55 -8.97 15.38
N ASN A 37 -16.29 -9.01 16.68
CA ASN A 37 -15.93 -7.81 17.44
C ASN A 37 -14.65 -7.14 16.93
N PHE A 38 -13.62 -7.94 16.56
CA PHE A 38 -12.38 -7.40 16.00
C PHE A 38 -12.60 -6.81 14.60
N LYS A 39 -13.44 -7.45 13.77
CA LYS A 39 -13.78 -6.90 12.45
C LYS A 39 -14.56 -5.58 12.57
N LYS A 40 -15.53 -5.51 13.50
CA LYS A 40 -16.29 -4.31 13.76
C LYS A 40 -15.39 -3.17 14.24
N GLU A 41 -14.49 -3.45 15.16
CA GLU A 41 -13.51 -2.48 15.66
C GLU A 41 -12.58 -1.98 14.54
N ALA A 42 -12.09 -2.88 13.69
CA ALA A 42 -11.28 -2.52 12.53
C ALA A 42 -12.04 -1.60 11.56
N LYS A 43 -13.31 -1.89 11.26
CA LYS A 43 -14.14 -1.04 10.38
C LYS A 43 -14.39 0.33 11.01
N ASN A 44 -14.76 0.39 12.27
CA ASN A 44 -14.98 1.66 12.98
C ASN A 44 -13.71 2.52 12.97
N GLY A 45 -12.55 1.90 13.21
CA GLY A 45 -11.26 2.59 13.15
C GLY A 45 -10.90 3.08 11.75
N LEU A 46 -11.20 2.27 10.73
CA LEU A 46 -10.98 2.65 9.35
C LEU A 46 -11.87 3.83 8.94
N ASP A 47 -13.15 3.80 9.29
CA ASP A 47 -14.08 4.89 8.99
C ASP A 47 -13.67 6.19 9.69
N ALA A 48 -13.28 6.13 10.95
CA ALA A 48 -12.78 7.30 11.69
C ALA A 48 -11.49 7.86 11.06
N LEU A 49 -10.58 6.98 10.59
CA LEU A 49 -9.35 7.39 9.89
C LEU A 49 -9.69 8.06 8.55
N LEU A 50 -10.63 7.49 7.79
CA LEU A 50 -11.06 8.07 6.52
C LEU A 50 -11.72 9.45 6.70
N GLU A 51 -12.50 9.63 7.75
CA GLU A 51 -13.12 10.93 8.05
C GLU A 51 -12.08 12.00 8.43
N LYS A 52 -11.03 11.60 9.13
CA LYS A 52 -10.02 12.51 9.65
C LYS A 52 -8.91 12.82 8.65
N ASP A 53 -8.35 11.80 8.01
CA ASP A 53 -7.07 11.87 7.31
C ASP A 53 -7.18 11.68 5.78
N LEU A 54 -8.39 11.32 5.25
CA LEU A 54 -8.61 11.27 3.81
C LEU A 54 -8.90 12.67 3.28
N VAL A 55 -8.02 13.15 2.40
CA VAL A 55 -8.18 14.43 1.71
C VAL A 55 -8.58 14.20 0.26
N GLN A 56 -9.69 14.79 -0.16
CA GLN A 56 -10.12 14.80 -1.54
C GLN A 56 -9.82 16.15 -2.19
N VAL A 57 -9.21 16.12 -3.37
CA VAL A 57 -8.95 17.29 -4.21
C VAL A 57 -9.40 16.95 -5.62
N ASP A 58 -10.49 17.56 -6.06
CA ASP A 58 -11.17 17.22 -7.31
C ASP A 58 -11.56 15.75 -7.35
N GLN A 59 -11.03 15.00 -8.31
CA GLN A 59 -11.23 13.55 -8.44
C GLN A 59 -10.18 12.71 -7.72
N HIS A 60 -9.14 13.35 -7.15
CA HIS A 60 -8.02 12.67 -6.51
C HIS A 60 -8.23 12.53 -5.01
N VAL A 61 -7.80 11.40 -4.45
CA VAL A 61 -7.81 11.14 -3.00
C VAL A 61 -6.41 10.88 -2.48
N PHE A 62 -6.15 11.39 -1.29
CA PHE A 62 -4.85 11.28 -0.63
C PHE A 62 -5.04 10.92 0.83
N LEU A 63 -4.17 10.06 1.34
CA LEU A 63 -3.98 9.96 2.77
C LEU A 63 -3.04 11.10 3.20
N ALA A 64 -3.52 11.97 4.06
CA ALA A 64 -2.73 13.07 4.62
C ALA A 64 -2.05 12.63 5.91
N GLU A 65 -0.80 13.03 6.09
CA GLU A 65 -0.04 12.85 7.32
C GLU A 65 0.74 14.15 7.57
N ASP A 66 0.51 14.79 8.71
CA ASP A 66 1.12 16.08 9.07
C ASP A 66 0.99 17.15 7.96
N GLY A 67 -0.19 17.23 7.35
CA GLY A 67 -0.50 18.16 6.26
C GLY A 67 0.17 17.81 4.91
N ARG A 68 0.85 16.68 4.80
CA ARG A 68 1.49 16.20 3.58
C ARG A 68 0.67 15.09 2.93
N ARG A 69 0.58 15.12 1.61
CA ARG A 69 -0.08 14.09 0.80
C ARG A 69 0.94 13.01 0.45
N MET A 70 0.93 11.92 1.20
CA MET A 70 1.92 10.85 1.04
C MET A 70 1.41 9.79 0.07
N PRO A 71 2.16 9.42 -0.97
CA PRO A 71 1.73 8.40 -1.94
C PRO A 71 2.08 6.97 -1.53
N TYR A 72 3.01 6.79 -0.59
CA TYR A 72 3.77 5.55 -0.39
C TYR A 72 2.98 4.42 0.26
N LEU A 73 3.54 3.21 0.15
CA LEU A 73 3.03 2.00 0.81
C LEU A 73 3.07 2.11 2.34
N ALA A 74 4.21 2.56 2.88
CA ALA A 74 4.41 2.56 4.33
C ALA A 74 3.48 3.52 5.06
N ASN A 75 3.27 4.73 4.51
CA ASN A 75 2.62 5.83 5.22
C ASN A 75 1.77 6.71 4.30
N GLY A 76 1.10 6.14 3.30
CA GLY A 76 0.38 6.97 2.35
C GLY A 76 -0.76 6.27 1.63
N THR A 77 -1.16 6.88 0.54
CA THR A 77 -2.34 6.52 -0.27
C THR A 77 -2.27 5.09 -0.80
N ALA A 78 -1.08 4.60 -1.19
CA ALA A 78 -0.92 3.21 -1.64
C ALA A 78 -1.19 2.21 -0.50
N GLY A 79 -0.69 2.49 0.72
CA GLY A 79 -0.96 1.67 1.89
C GLY A 79 -2.44 1.66 2.26
N LEU A 80 -3.09 2.82 2.23
CA LEU A 80 -4.54 2.94 2.46
C LEU A 80 -5.33 2.10 1.44
N ALA A 81 -5.06 2.26 0.15
CA ALA A 81 -5.77 1.54 -0.91
C ALA A 81 -5.61 0.02 -0.77
N LEU A 82 -4.43 -0.47 -0.38
CA LEU A 82 -4.19 -1.90 -0.16
C LEU A 82 -4.92 -2.43 1.09
N VAL A 83 -5.02 -1.67 2.16
CA VAL A 83 -5.80 -2.05 3.35
C VAL A 83 -7.30 -2.10 3.02
N LEU A 84 -7.81 -1.07 2.34
CA LEU A 84 -9.20 -1.04 1.87
C LEU A 84 -9.48 -2.23 0.95
N ALA A 85 -8.59 -2.53 0.01
CA ALA A 85 -8.72 -3.67 -0.89
C ALA A 85 -8.73 -5.01 -0.14
N ALA A 86 -7.90 -5.18 0.88
CA ALA A 86 -7.86 -6.39 1.70
C ALA A 86 -9.16 -6.60 2.50
N ILE A 87 -9.80 -5.52 2.95
CA ILE A 87 -11.09 -5.57 3.65
C ILE A 87 -12.23 -5.79 2.65
N ALA A 88 -12.27 -5.04 1.55
CA ALA A 88 -13.30 -5.15 0.52
C ALA A 88 -13.30 -6.49 -0.22
N GLN A 89 -12.16 -7.18 -0.30
CA GLN A 89 -12.07 -8.54 -0.84
C GLN A 89 -12.88 -9.53 0.00
N ASP A 90 -12.92 -9.31 1.31
CA ASP A 90 -13.67 -10.14 2.25
C ASP A 90 -15.14 -9.70 2.37
N GLU A 91 -15.42 -8.40 2.14
CA GLU A 91 -16.76 -7.80 2.20
C GLU A 91 -17.05 -6.98 0.92
N PRO A 92 -17.39 -7.62 -0.21
CA PRO A 92 -17.50 -6.96 -1.51
C PRO A 92 -18.68 -5.98 -1.65
N LYS A 93 -19.55 -5.84 -0.66
CA LYS A 93 -20.73 -4.94 -0.70
C LYS A 93 -20.43 -3.50 -0.28
N GLU A 94 -19.22 -3.18 0.11
CA GLU A 94 -18.83 -1.84 0.57
C GLU A 94 -18.42 -0.94 -0.61
N ASP A 95 -19.40 -0.42 -1.33
CA ASP A 95 -19.20 0.46 -2.51
C ASP A 95 -18.32 1.69 -2.21
N ARG A 96 -18.39 2.23 -0.98
CA ARG A 96 -17.55 3.36 -0.56
C ARG A 96 -16.07 3.03 -0.64
N TYR A 97 -15.66 1.86 -0.14
CA TYR A 97 -14.26 1.44 -0.16
C TYR A 97 -13.78 1.20 -1.58
N GLN A 98 -14.59 0.56 -2.41
CA GLN A 98 -14.26 0.33 -3.82
C GLN A 98 -14.03 1.66 -4.57
N LYS A 99 -14.88 2.66 -4.35
CA LYS A 99 -14.72 3.99 -4.95
C LYS A 99 -13.40 4.64 -4.53
N ILE A 100 -13.06 4.60 -3.24
CA ILE A 100 -11.80 5.16 -2.73
C ILE A 100 -10.59 4.42 -3.31
N ILE A 101 -10.64 3.08 -3.43
CA ILE A 101 -9.56 2.29 -4.03
C ILE A 101 -9.30 2.71 -5.46
N ILE A 102 -10.35 2.86 -6.28
CA ILE A 102 -10.25 3.29 -7.67
C ILE A 102 -9.63 4.69 -7.76
N GLN A 103 -10.18 5.65 -7.02
CA GLN A 103 -9.68 7.03 -7.00
C GLN A 103 -8.22 7.11 -6.52
N ALA A 104 -7.85 6.33 -5.50
CA ALA A 104 -6.48 6.27 -5.01
C ALA A 104 -5.52 5.71 -6.06
N ALA A 105 -5.90 4.63 -6.74
CA ALA A 105 -5.10 4.04 -7.80
C ALA A 105 -4.90 5.00 -8.98
N GLU A 106 -5.96 5.68 -9.41
CA GLU A 106 -5.89 6.71 -10.46
C GLU A 106 -5.05 7.92 -10.04
N THR A 107 -5.19 8.36 -8.79
CA THR A 107 -4.37 9.42 -8.21
C THR A 107 -2.87 9.08 -8.30
N LEU A 108 -2.51 7.83 -7.99
CA LEU A 108 -1.14 7.37 -7.99
C LEU A 108 -0.56 7.10 -9.39
N ASP A 109 -1.35 7.12 -10.44
CA ASP A 109 -0.85 6.99 -11.82
C ASP A 109 0.00 8.20 -12.24
N SER A 110 -0.31 9.38 -11.73
CA SER A 110 0.44 10.61 -12.01
C SER A 110 1.58 10.90 -11.02
N PHE A 111 1.77 10.04 -10.01
CA PHE A 111 2.76 10.27 -8.98
C PHE A 111 4.15 9.76 -9.37
N CYS A 112 5.16 10.61 -9.13
CA CYS A 112 6.57 10.25 -9.13
C CYS A 112 7.08 10.08 -7.71
N SER A 113 8.07 9.23 -7.51
CA SER A 113 8.78 9.06 -6.25
C SER A 113 10.21 9.54 -6.40
N TYR A 114 10.82 9.99 -5.30
CA TYR A 114 12.26 10.26 -5.25
C TYR A 114 13.11 9.00 -5.05
N MET A 115 12.48 7.91 -4.67
CA MET A 115 13.13 6.63 -4.30
C MET A 115 12.51 5.47 -5.06
N GLY A 116 13.32 4.43 -5.33
CA GLY A 116 12.86 3.21 -6.03
C GLY A 116 12.25 2.14 -5.12
N GLY A 117 12.48 2.21 -3.79
CA GLY A 117 12.19 1.12 -2.85
C GLY A 117 10.72 0.76 -2.69
N LEU A 118 10.47 -0.32 -1.92
CA LEU A 118 9.15 -0.91 -1.78
C LEU A 118 8.25 -0.12 -0.82
N PHE A 119 8.72 0.25 0.37
CA PHE A 119 7.84 0.85 1.38
C PHE A 119 7.68 2.35 1.23
N THR A 120 8.74 3.05 0.85
CA THR A 120 8.76 4.51 0.74
C THR A 120 9.17 4.97 -0.65
N GLY A 121 8.94 4.15 -1.67
CA GLY A 121 9.38 4.42 -3.03
C GLY A 121 8.42 3.94 -4.11
N TYR A 122 8.92 3.98 -5.35
CA TYR A 122 8.14 3.74 -6.57
C TYR A 122 7.63 2.29 -6.67
N ALA A 123 8.42 1.32 -6.18
CA ALA A 123 8.00 -0.08 -6.17
C ALA A 123 6.73 -0.32 -5.34
N GLY A 124 6.48 0.46 -4.29
CA GLY A 124 5.24 0.39 -3.51
C GLY A 124 3.99 0.79 -4.30
N LEU A 125 4.13 1.75 -5.22
CA LEU A 125 3.04 2.14 -6.13
C LEU A 125 2.75 1.02 -7.15
N MET A 126 3.79 0.36 -7.64
CA MET A 126 3.66 -0.80 -8.53
C MET A 126 3.02 -2.01 -7.83
N LEU A 127 3.29 -2.19 -6.53
CA LEU A 127 2.65 -3.24 -5.74
C LEU A 127 1.13 -3.05 -5.68
N LEU A 128 0.65 -1.82 -5.58
CA LEU A 128 -0.77 -1.53 -5.63
C LEU A 128 -1.38 -2.00 -6.97
N ASP A 129 -0.76 -1.66 -8.09
CA ASP A 129 -1.27 -2.07 -9.40
C ASP A 129 -1.24 -3.60 -9.59
N LEU A 130 -0.19 -4.26 -9.10
CA LEU A 130 -0.11 -5.72 -9.09
C LEU A 130 -1.27 -6.32 -8.28
N ALA A 131 -1.48 -5.82 -7.05
CA ALA A 131 -2.52 -6.30 -6.15
C ALA A 131 -3.93 -6.09 -6.72
N LEU A 132 -4.17 -4.98 -7.41
CA LEU A 132 -5.46 -4.64 -8.02
C LEU A 132 -5.65 -5.23 -9.43
N GLY A 133 -4.65 -5.91 -10.00
CA GLY A 133 -4.72 -6.48 -11.33
C GLY A 133 -4.68 -5.45 -12.47
N ARG A 134 -4.19 -4.23 -12.22
CA ARG A 134 -4.11 -3.11 -13.18
C ARG A 134 -2.92 -3.28 -14.15
N LYS A 135 -3.00 -4.28 -15.03
CA LYS A 135 -1.88 -4.70 -15.89
C LYS A 135 -1.32 -3.58 -16.77
N LYS A 136 -2.18 -2.69 -17.31
CA LYS A 136 -1.73 -1.58 -18.15
C LYS A 136 -0.91 -0.58 -17.36
N ALA A 137 -1.43 -0.09 -16.24
CA ALA A 137 -0.73 0.85 -15.36
C ALA A 137 0.58 0.24 -14.81
N LEU A 138 0.55 -1.02 -14.41
CA LEU A 138 1.74 -1.75 -13.97
C LEU A 138 2.80 -1.81 -15.08
N GLY A 139 2.41 -2.11 -16.32
CA GLY A 139 3.33 -2.15 -17.47
C GLY A 139 3.98 -0.80 -17.76
N GLU A 140 3.26 0.30 -17.61
CA GLU A 140 3.80 1.65 -17.74
C GLU A 140 4.79 1.96 -16.60
N LYS A 141 4.43 1.60 -15.36
CA LYS A 141 5.30 1.80 -14.18
C LYS A 141 6.58 0.94 -14.21
N ILE A 142 6.54 -0.27 -14.79
CA ILE A 142 7.75 -1.09 -15.00
C ILE A 142 8.78 -0.36 -15.87
N ARG A 143 8.33 0.33 -16.93
CA ARG A 143 9.24 1.12 -17.77
C ARG A 143 9.87 2.27 -17.01
N LEU A 144 9.10 2.95 -16.17
CA LEU A 144 9.57 4.07 -15.35
C LEU A 144 10.48 3.62 -14.20
N LEU A 145 10.36 2.36 -13.74
CA LEU A 145 11.23 1.80 -12.70
C LEU A 145 12.72 1.87 -13.11
N ASN A 146 13.01 1.79 -14.40
CA ASN A 146 14.39 1.91 -14.90
C ASN A 146 15.08 3.21 -14.49
N ASN A 147 14.33 4.28 -14.21
CA ASN A 147 14.91 5.55 -13.74
C ASN A 147 15.48 5.46 -12.31
N TYR A 148 15.13 4.41 -11.57
CA TYR A 148 15.59 4.15 -10.21
C TYR A 148 16.66 3.06 -10.13
N LEU A 149 16.95 2.42 -11.26
CA LEU A 149 17.93 1.33 -11.37
C LEU A 149 19.27 1.89 -11.85
N LEU A 150 20.33 1.57 -11.14
CA LEU A 150 21.68 1.97 -11.44
C LEU A 150 22.50 0.74 -11.83
N PRO A 151 22.62 0.42 -13.15
CA PRO A 151 23.38 -0.73 -13.59
C PRO A 151 24.87 -0.52 -13.32
N LYS A 152 25.54 -1.58 -12.87
CA LYS A 152 26.97 -1.70 -12.62
C LYS A 152 27.47 -3.01 -13.19
N GLU A 153 28.79 -3.16 -13.36
CA GLU A 153 29.38 -4.41 -13.84
C GLU A 153 29.04 -5.61 -12.96
N GLU A 154 28.95 -5.40 -11.64
CA GLU A 154 28.68 -6.43 -10.64
C GLU A 154 27.18 -6.66 -10.35
N GLY A 155 26.29 -5.88 -10.98
CA GLY A 155 24.83 -5.98 -10.76
C GLY A 155 24.10 -4.66 -10.85
N THR A 156 22.85 -4.65 -10.42
CA THR A 156 22.01 -3.45 -10.44
C THR A 156 21.73 -2.95 -9.02
N LEU A 157 22.04 -1.70 -8.77
CA LEU A 157 21.73 -1.00 -7.53
C LEU A 157 20.41 -0.27 -7.66
N VAL A 158 19.75 -0.01 -6.54
CA VAL A 158 18.52 0.78 -6.47
C VAL A 158 18.78 2.07 -5.69
N ALA A 159 18.41 3.20 -6.28
CA ALA A 159 18.45 4.48 -5.61
C ALA A 159 17.46 4.49 -4.43
N ALA A 160 18.01 4.59 -3.22
CA ALA A 160 17.28 4.68 -1.96
C ALA A 160 17.54 6.03 -1.30
N SER A 161 16.92 6.29 -0.15
CA SER A 161 17.14 7.46 0.72
C SER A 161 17.52 8.74 -0.01
N CYS A 162 16.55 9.37 -0.68
CA CYS A 162 16.71 10.62 -1.44
C CYS A 162 17.71 10.54 -2.61
N GLY A 163 17.95 9.35 -3.16
CA GLY A 163 18.84 9.13 -4.30
C GLY A 163 20.35 9.15 -3.98
N TYR A 164 20.73 9.46 -2.75
CA TYR A 164 22.15 9.59 -2.36
C TYR A 164 22.79 8.29 -1.90
N ARG A 165 22.01 7.27 -1.61
CA ARG A 165 22.49 5.97 -1.13
C ARG A 165 21.87 4.84 -1.91
N CYS A 166 22.65 3.80 -2.16
CA CYS A 166 22.13 2.52 -2.60
C CYS A 166 22.14 1.58 -1.41
N SER A 167 21.07 0.83 -1.22
CA SER A 167 20.98 -0.16 -0.14
C SER A 167 20.36 -1.45 -0.65
N MET A 168 20.61 -2.53 0.09
CA MET A 168 20.07 -3.85 -0.20
C MET A 168 18.88 -4.21 0.71
N ASP A 169 18.43 -3.28 1.57
CA ASP A 169 17.34 -3.53 2.49
C ASP A 169 15.98 -3.69 1.78
N LEU A 170 15.02 -4.26 2.51
CA LEU A 170 13.69 -4.54 1.99
C LEU A 170 12.85 -3.26 1.81
N ALA A 171 13.01 -2.27 2.69
CA ALA A 171 12.12 -1.12 2.73
C ALA A 171 12.40 -0.11 1.63
N ALA A 172 13.66 0.29 1.47
CA ALA A 172 14.08 1.34 0.56
C ALA A 172 15.02 0.86 -0.55
N GLY A 173 15.58 -0.34 -0.42
CA GLY A 173 16.66 -0.85 -1.26
C GLY A 173 16.25 -1.89 -2.29
N ALA A 174 17.27 -2.55 -2.85
CA ALA A 174 17.14 -3.47 -3.97
C ALA A 174 16.36 -4.75 -3.64
N SER A 175 16.41 -5.25 -2.40
CA SER A 175 15.68 -6.46 -2.04
C SER A 175 14.16 -6.30 -2.15
N GLY A 176 13.62 -5.12 -1.78
CA GLY A 176 12.20 -4.85 -1.93
C GLY A 176 11.76 -4.76 -3.39
N VAL A 177 12.57 -4.14 -4.23
CA VAL A 177 12.32 -4.06 -5.67
C VAL A 177 12.39 -5.45 -6.31
N LEU A 178 13.40 -6.25 -5.97
CA LEU A 178 13.54 -7.61 -6.48
C LEU A 178 12.36 -8.49 -6.08
N LEU A 179 11.90 -8.40 -4.84
CA LEU A 179 10.74 -9.13 -4.35
C LEU A 179 9.47 -8.76 -5.12
N LEU A 180 9.27 -7.47 -5.42
CA LEU A 180 8.17 -7.01 -6.26
C LEU A 180 8.26 -7.56 -7.69
N LEU A 181 9.44 -7.49 -8.32
CA LEU A 181 9.65 -7.99 -9.68
C LEU A 181 9.41 -9.51 -9.77
N GLU A 182 9.80 -10.26 -8.74
CA GLU A 182 9.48 -11.69 -8.61
C GLU A 182 7.95 -11.91 -8.50
N GLY A 183 7.26 -11.10 -7.71
CA GLY A 183 5.80 -11.11 -7.61
C GLY A 183 5.12 -10.83 -8.94
N ILE A 184 5.62 -9.87 -9.72
CA ILE A 184 5.13 -9.55 -11.06
C ILE A 184 5.35 -10.72 -12.02
N ALA A 185 6.55 -11.32 -12.02
CA ALA A 185 6.89 -12.45 -12.88
C ALA A 185 6.00 -13.68 -12.60
N ARG A 186 5.65 -13.91 -11.34
CA ARG A 186 4.75 -14.99 -10.93
C ARG A 186 3.26 -14.64 -11.03
N ASN A 187 2.92 -13.39 -11.33
CA ASN A 187 1.57 -12.84 -11.26
C ASN A 187 0.93 -13.13 -9.87
N ASP A 188 1.68 -12.89 -8.82
CA ASP A 188 1.29 -13.15 -7.45
C ASP A 188 1.68 -11.96 -6.55
N ALA A 189 0.83 -11.64 -5.57
CA ALA A 189 1.17 -10.62 -4.59
C ALA A 189 2.29 -11.11 -3.66
N ILE A 190 2.89 -10.19 -2.94
CA ILE A 190 3.92 -10.50 -1.94
C ILE A 190 3.29 -11.30 -0.80
N LEU A 191 3.52 -12.61 -0.77
CA LEU A 191 2.84 -13.60 0.09
C LEU A 191 2.97 -13.34 1.60
N TRP A 192 4.03 -12.69 2.05
CA TRP A 192 4.25 -12.40 3.46
C TRP A 192 3.56 -11.13 3.97
N LEU A 193 3.10 -10.26 3.06
CA LEU A 193 2.24 -9.14 3.44
C LEU A 193 0.79 -9.62 3.51
N PRO A 194 0.07 -9.40 4.61
CA PRO A 194 -1.32 -9.84 4.78
C PRO A 194 -2.30 -8.95 3.99
N LEU A 195 -1.96 -8.69 2.75
CA LEU A 195 -2.69 -7.83 1.82
C LEU A 195 -3.64 -8.64 0.94
N VAL A 196 -4.01 -8.08 -0.19
CA VAL A 196 -4.93 -8.66 -1.18
C VAL A 196 -4.31 -9.87 -1.86
N GLN A 197 -5.08 -10.94 -2.02
CA GLN A 197 -4.70 -12.07 -2.87
C GLN A 197 -5.11 -11.78 -4.31
N THR A 198 -4.15 -11.54 -5.18
CA THR A 198 -4.35 -11.16 -6.59
C THR A 198 -5.22 -12.14 -7.39
N LYS A 199 -5.14 -13.43 -7.11
CA LYS A 199 -5.89 -14.46 -7.87
C LYS A 199 -7.41 -14.33 -7.76
N ASN A 200 -7.92 -13.72 -6.71
CA ASN A 200 -9.35 -13.62 -6.42
C ASN A 200 -9.91 -12.20 -6.54
N TRP A 201 -9.08 -11.23 -6.92
CA TRP A 201 -9.49 -9.84 -7.00
C TRP A 201 -9.79 -9.43 -8.44
N ARG A 202 -11.00 -8.92 -8.67
CA ARG A 202 -11.46 -8.40 -9.96
C ARG A 202 -12.21 -7.10 -9.75
N LEU A 203 -11.50 -6.03 -9.56
CA LEU A 203 -12.07 -4.67 -9.49
C LEU A 203 -11.97 -3.95 -10.84
N PHE A 204 -11.10 -4.41 -11.73
CA PHE A 204 -10.81 -3.83 -13.05
C PHE A 204 -10.89 -4.89 -14.14
#